data_18e173edaf118399087b0663cb86a1a3
#
_entry.id   18e173edaf118399087b0663cb86a1a3
#
_cell.length_a   1.000
_cell.length_b   1.000
_cell.length_c   1.000
_cell.angle_alpha   90.00
_cell.angle_beta   90.00
_cell.angle_gamma   90.00
#
_symmetry.space_group_name_H-M   'P 1'
#
loop_
_entity.id
_entity.type
_entity.pdbx_description
1 polymer ?
#
loop_
_entity_poly.entity_id
_entity_poly.type
_entity_poly.pdbx_seq_one_letter_code
_entity_poly.pdbx_strand_id
1 'polypeptide(L)'
;MTISGLTLWSAMALVPVVAATPAAVVVDTQLQPYHKVSGISGNLSSVGSDTLANLMTYWTEAFKRQYPNVNIQIQTSGSSTAPTALVEATAQLGPMSREMKTKEIEAFEKEYGYKPTAIKVAVDALAVFVHEDNPLQGLNFEQLDAIYSRTLRCGALVPITRWGQLGLPNSWQQRDIQLFGRNSVSGTYGDFKKRALCRGDFRNNVNEQPGSASVVQSVSTSLNAIGYSGIGYKTTGIRAIPVAREGTDYVEATVENSINGNYPLSRYLYLYINKHPNKALAPMEQEFLRFILSSDGQNIVQKDGYIPLPVTIVNENMVKLGLKD
;
A
#
# COMPACT_ATOMS: atom_id res chain seq x y z
N MET A 1 13.61 50.85 60.37
CA MET A 1 12.49 50.41 59.48
C MET A 1 13.08 49.51 58.42
N THR A 2 13.02 48.23 58.63
CA THR A 2 13.56 47.20 57.72
C THR A 2 12.34 46.51 57.04
N ILE A 3 12.29 46.64 55.72
CA ILE A 3 11.24 46.01 54.88
C ILE A 3 11.83 44.71 54.35
N SER A 4 11.30 43.57 54.82
CA SER A 4 11.62 42.24 54.28
C SER A 4 10.74 41.96 53.07
N GLY A 5 11.37 41.80 51.90
CA GLY A 5 10.70 41.36 50.67
C GLY A 5 10.58 39.83 50.65
N LEU A 6 9.33 39.33 50.60
CA LEU A 6 9.01 37.91 50.32
C LEU A 6 9.03 37.69 48.81
N THR A 7 9.95 36.88 48.32
CA THR A 7 9.96 36.36 46.94
C THR A 7 9.15 35.07 46.91
N LEU A 8 8.00 35.07 46.22
CA LEU A 8 7.23 33.88 45.91
C LEU A 8 7.89 33.16 44.70
N TRP A 9 8.39 31.98 44.93
CA TRP A 9 8.78 31.05 43.87
C TRP A 9 7.54 30.24 43.42
N SER A 10 7.04 30.50 42.19
CA SER A 10 6.07 29.63 41.54
C SER A 10 6.75 28.36 41.02
N ALA A 11 6.46 27.23 41.64
CA ALA A 11 6.85 25.93 41.15
C ALA A 11 5.96 25.56 39.95
N MET A 12 6.53 25.59 38.75
CA MET A 12 5.87 25.12 37.54
C MET A 12 5.94 23.60 37.52
N ALA A 13 4.81 22.93 37.75
CA ALA A 13 4.72 21.47 37.68
C ALA A 13 4.84 21.02 36.22
N LEU A 14 5.91 20.32 35.89
CA LEU A 14 6.07 19.61 34.61
C LEU A 14 5.11 18.40 34.60
N VAL A 15 4.05 18.50 33.79
CA VAL A 15 3.18 17.37 33.52
C VAL A 15 3.93 16.48 32.48
N PRO A 16 4.19 15.20 32.78
CA PRO A 16 4.84 14.32 31.82
C PRO A 16 3.89 14.09 30.63
N VAL A 17 4.32 14.46 29.44
CA VAL A 17 3.66 14.06 28.19
C VAL A 17 3.92 12.56 28.02
N VAL A 18 2.91 11.75 28.33
CA VAL A 18 2.92 10.32 28.01
C VAL A 18 2.76 10.22 26.48
N ALA A 19 3.86 9.93 25.79
CA ALA A 19 3.80 9.57 24.39
C ALA A 19 2.92 8.32 24.24
N ALA A 20 1.77 8.45 23.59
CA ALA A 20 0.92 7.32 23.27
C ALA A 20 1.71 6.38 22.33
N THR A 21 1.98 5.17 22.79
CA THR A 21 2.51 4.10 21.93
C THR A 21 1.51 3.88 20.80
N PRO A 22 1.94 3.85 19.53
CA PRO A 22 1.03 3.56 18.43
C PRO A 22 0.36 2.22 18.69
N ALA A 23 -0.97 2.19 18.58
CA ALA A 23 -1.74 0.96 18.75
C ALA A 23 -1.18 -0.10 17.78
N ALA A 24 -0.80 -1.25 18.34
CA ALA A 24 -0.34 -2.37 17.53
C ALA A 24 -1.45 -2.75 16.54
N VAL A 25 -1.07 -2.97 15.29
CA VAL A 25 -2.00 -3.53 14.28
C VAL A 25 -2.48 -4.86 14.85
N VAL A 26 -3.78 -5.05 14.99
CA VAL A 26 -4.33 -6.31 15.50
C VAL A 26 -5.28 -6.85 14.44
N VAL A 27 -5.12 -8.12 14.11
CA VAL A 27 -6.08 -8.84 13.26
C VAL A 27 -7.44 -8.87 13.95
N ASP A 28 -8.52 -8.62 13.20
CA ASP A 28 -9.88 -8.64 13.74
C ASP A 28 -10.16 -9.97 14.43
N THR A 29 -10.50 -9.92 15.71
CA THR A 29 -10.71 -11.11 16.56
C THR A 29 -11.93 -11.94 16.15
N GLN A 30 -12.81 -11.41 15.32
CA GLN A 30 -13.96 -12.13 14.76
C GLN A 30 -13.60 -12.99 13.54
N LEU A 31 -12.39 -12.83 12.99
CA LEU A 31 -11.93 -13.68 11.90
C LEU A 31 -11.62 -15.09 12.40
N GLN A 32 -12.18 -16.07 11.70
CA GLN A 32 -11.95 -17.47 12.04
C GLN A 32 -10.58 -17.96 11.56
N PRO A 33 -9.92 -18.86 12.29
CA PRO A 33 -8.71 -19.52 11.82
C PRO A 33 -9.03 -20.40 10.59
N TYR A 34 -7.99 -20.66 9.80
CA TYR A 34 -8.13 -21.56 8.67
C TYR A 34 -8.22 -23.02 9.13
N HIS A 35 -9.25 -23.72 8.67
CA HIS A 35 -9.43 -25.14 8.92
C HIS A 35 -9.00 -25.95 7.69
N LYS A 36 -7.93 -26.73 7.84
CA LYS A 36 -7.41 -27.60 6.79
C LYS A 36 -8.41 -28.66 6.38
N VAL A 37 -8.61 -28.82 5.06
CA VAL A 37 -9.39 -29.90 4.46
C VAL A 37 -8.48 -30.92 3.77
N SER A 38 -8.97 -32.14 3.51
CA SER A 38 -8.20 -33.17 2.81
C SER A 38 -8.29 -33.01 1.29
N GLY A 39 -7.33 -33.61 0.56
CA GLY A 39 -7.42 -33.76 -0.91
C GLY A 39 -6.98 -32.54 -1.71
N ILE A 40 -6.33 -31.55 -1.11
CA ILE A 40 -5.85 -30.36 -1.81
C ILE A 40 -4.46 -30.60 -2.39
N SER A 41 -4.35 -30.48 -3.70
CA SER A 41 -3.10 -30.57 -4.47
C SER A 41 -3.26 -29.88 -5.82
N GLY A 42 -2.15 -29.61 -6.52
CA GLY A 42 -2.14 -29.04 -7.86
C GLY A 42 -1.26 -27.81 -8.03
N ASN A 43 -1.48 -27.09 -9.11
CA ASN A 43 -0.69 -25.93 -9.48
C ASN A 43 -1.58 -24.69 -9.65
N LEU A 44 -1.11 -23.54 -9.22
CA LEU A 44 -1.67 -22.21 -9.52
C LEU A 44 -0.54 -21.31 -10.04
N SER A 45 -0.91 -20.38 -10.92
CA SER A 45 -0.03 -19.31 -11.38
C SER A 45 -0.59 -17.97 -10.90
N SER A 46 0.30 -17.14 -10.36
CA SER A 46 0.03 -15.78 -9.94
C SER A 46 0.88 -14.81 -10.75
N VAL A 47 0.25 -13.87 -11.45
CA VAL A 47 0.93 -12.87 -12.27
C VAL A 47 0.38 -11.48 -11.93
N GLY A 48 1.23 -10.55 -11.52
CA GLY A 48 0.74 -9.20 -11.23
C GLY A 48 1.67 -8.33 -10.41
N SER A 49 1.13 -7.71 -9.38
CA SER A 49 1.73 -6.62 -8.63
C SER A 49 2.95 -7.01 -7.82
N ASP A 50 4.05 -6.29 -8.01
CA ASP A 50 5.22 -6.32 -7.15
C ASP A 50 4.89 -5.84 -5.71
N THR A 51 3.97 -4.91 -5.54
CA THR A 51 3.54 -4.45 -4.20
C THR A 51 3.08 -5.60 -3.31
N LEU A 52 2.49 -6.66 -3.88
CA LEU A 52 2.06 -7.86 -3.14
C LEU A 52 3.12 -8.99 -3.20
N ALA A 53 4.32 -8.76 -3.72
CA ALA A 53 5.31 -9.81 -3.93
C ALA A 53 5.62 -10.61 -2.66
N ASN A 54 5.99 -9.93 -1.58
CA ASN A 54 6.28 -10.55 -0.29
C ASN A 54 5.05 -11.27 0.26
N LEU A 55 3.91 -10.58 0.24
CA LEU A 55 2.65 -11.10 0.77
C LEU A 55 2.21 -12.38 0.06
N MET A 56 2.25 -12.40 -1.27
CA MET A 56 1.97 -13.60 -2.08
C MET A 56 2.95 -14.74 -1.76
N THR A 57 4.22 -14.43 -1.59
CA THR A 57 5.25 -15.41 -1.22
C THR A 57 4.96 -16.01 0.16
N TYR A 58 4.71 -15.18 1.17
CA TYR A 58 4.44 -15.66 2.54
C TYR A 58 3.15 -16.48 2.64
N TRP A 59 2.09 -16.08 1.94
CA TRP A 59 0.87 -16.87 1.86
C TRP A 59 1.11 -18.22 1.19
N THR A 60 1.84 -18.21 0.07
CA THR A 60 2.19 -19.45 -0.66
C THR A 60 3.01 -20.40 0.20
N GLU A 61 4.03 -19.91 0.89
CA GLU A 61 4.86 -20.73 1.79
C GLU A 61 4.05 -21.27 2.97
N ALA A 62 3.19 -20.45 3.57
CA ALA A 62 2.35 -20.87 4.69
C ALA A 62 1.30 -21.91 4.24
N PHE A 63 0.70 -21.72 3.07
CA PHE A 63 -0.25 -22.66 2.49
C PHE A 63 0.44 -23.98 2.10
N LYS A 64 1.64 -23.92 1.53
CA LYS A 64 2.43 -25.11 1.17
C LYS A 64 2.85 -25.93 2.38
N ARG A 65 3.10 -25.31 3.54
CA ARG A 65 3.34 -26.07 4.79
C ARG A 65 2.13 -26.90 5.21
N GLN A 66 0.91 -26.47 4.90
CA GLN A 66 -0.30 -27.25 5.17
C GLN A 66 -0.56 -28.29 4.08
N TYR A 67 -0.22 -28.00 2.81
CA TYR A 67 -0.47 -28.82 1.65
C TYR A 67 0.83 -29.02 0.84
N PRO A 68 1.68 -30.00 1.19
CA PRO A 68 2.97 -30.20 0.53
C PRO A 68 2.91 -30.45 -0.97
N ASN A 69 1.78 -31.00 -1.47
CA ASN A 69 1.56 -31.33 -2.87
C ASN A 69 0.97 -30.16 -3.70
N VAL A 70 0.98 -28.92 -3.17
CA VAL A 70 0.61 -27.73 -3.94
C VAL A 70 1.86 -27.01 -4.46
N ASN A 71 1.72 -26.40 -5.64
CA ASN A 71 2.72 -25.52 -6.20
C ASN A 71 2.06 -24.24 -6.70
N ILE A 72 2.53 -23.08 -6.22
CA ILE A 72 2.05 -21.77 -6.66
C ILE A 72 3.24 -21.00 -7.21
N GLN A 73 3.20 -20.72 -8.52
CA GLN A 73 4.23 -19.93 -9.20
C GLN A 73 3.86 -18.45 -9.13
N ILE A 74 4.82 -17.59 -8.82
CA ILE A 74 4.60 -16.16 -8.61
C ILE A 74 5.47 -15.36 -9.58
N GLN A 75 4.84 -14.45 -10.35
CA GLN A 75 5.49 -13.46 -11.21
C GLN A 75 5.01 -12.06 -10.82
N THR A 76 5.93 -11.17 -10.49
CA THR A 76 5.65 -9.85 -9.89
C THR A 76 6.04 -8.69 -10.79
N SER A 77 5.68 -8.76 -12.07
CA SER A 77 6.06 -7.77 -13.09
C SER A 77 5.31 -6.44 -13.03
N GLY A 78 4.27 -6.35 -12.20
CA GLY A 78 3.45 -5.15 -12.01
C GLY A 78 1.96 -5.40 -12.26
N SER A 79 1.08 -4.60 -11.65
CA SER A 79 -0.37 -4.80 -11.71
C SER A 79 -0.93 -4.84 -13.13
N SER A 80 -0.29 -4.17 -14.09
CA SER A 80 -0.80 -4.13 -15.48
C SER A 80 -0.62 -5.45 -16.24
N THR A 81 0.13 -6.42 -15.70
CA THR A 81 0.27 -7.76 -16.31
C THR A 81 -0.85 -8.72 -15.88
N ALA A 82 -1.47 -8.50 -14.74
CA ALA A 82 -2.53 -9.37 -14.22
C ALA A 82 -3.75 -9.50 -15.14
N PRO A 83 -4.33 -8.41 -15.69
CA PRO A 83 -5.50 -8.51 -16.54
C PRO A 83 -5.27 -9.39 -17.78
N THR A 84 -4.15 -9.19 -18.47
CA THR A 84 -3.79 -9.99 -19.65
C THR A 84 -3.60 -11.46 -19.30
N ALA A 85 -2.86 -11.77 -18.22
CA ALA A 85 -2.65 -13.13 -17.78
C ALA A 85 -3.94 -13.86 -17.40
N LEU A 86 -4.91 -13.16 -16.81
CA LEU A 86 -6.22 -13.70 -16.49
C LEU A 86 -7.07 -13.92 -17.75
N VAL A 87 -7.03 -13.01 -18.72
CA VAL A 87 -7.73 -13.14 -20.01
C VAL A 87 -7.20 -14.33 -20.80
N GLU A 88 -5.88 -14.49 -20.85
CA GLU A 88 -5.19 -15.58 -21.57
C GLU A 88 -5.19 -16.91 -20.79
N ALA A 89 -5.80 -16.94 -19.58
CA ALA A 89 -5.78 -18.11 -18.67
C ALA A 89 -4.37 -18.63 -18.33
N THR A 90 -3.33 -17.79 -18.46
CA THR A 90 -1.95 -18.11 -18.07
C THR A 90 -1.70 -17.94 -16.57
N ALA A 91 -2.62 -17.24 -15.89
CA ALA A 91 -2.65 -17.16 -14.43
C ALA A 91 -4.09 -17.32 -13.91
N GLN A 92 -4.23 -17.92 -12.73
CA GLN A 92 -5.49 -18.01 -11.97
C GLN A 92 -5.62 -16.86 -10.99
N LEU A 93 -4.50 -16.33 -10.51
CA LEU A 93 -4.43 -15.29 -9.50
C LEU A 93 -3.79 -14.02 -10.08
N GLY A 94 -4.49 -12.91 -10.02
CA GLY A 94 -4.04 -11.61 -10.50
C GLY A 94 -3.89 -10.59 -9.37
N PRO A 95 -2.77 -10.58 -8.59
CA PRO A 95 -2.55 -9.58 -7.56
C PRO A 95 -2.39 -8.18 -8.17
N MET A 96 -3.10 -7.20 -7.61
CA MET A 96 -3.08 -5.82 -8.09
C MET A 96 -3.08 -4.82 -6.92
N SER A 97 -2.27 -3.78 -7.02
CA SER A 97 -2.23 -2.66 -6.06
C SER A 97 -3.07 -1.45 -6.52
N ARG A 98 -3.98 -1.68 -7.43
CA ARG A 98 -5.04 -0.78 -7.89
C ARG A 98 -6.22 -1.59 -8.40
N GLU A 99 -7.35 -0.95 -8.55
CA GLU A 99 -8.46 -1.55 -9.32
C GLU A 99 -8.09 -1.75 -10.78
N MET A 100 -8.68 -2.77 -11.42
CA MET A 100 -8.63 -2.91 -12.87
C MET A 100 -9.23 -1.67 -13.54
N LYS A 101 -8.62 -1.23 -14.63
CA LYS A 101 -9.15 -0.16 -15.48
C LYS A 101 -10.35 -0.67 -16.26
N THR A 102 -11.26 0.23 -16.64
CA THR A 102 -12.45 -0.13 -17.43
C THR A 102 -12.11 -0.99 -18.65
N LYS A 103 -11.09 -0.61 -19.43
CA LYS A 103 -10.64 -1.38 -20.60
C LYS A 103 -10.12 -2.77 -20.27
N GLU A 104 -9.52 -2.96 -19.09
CA GLU A 104 -9.03 -4.26 -18.62
C GLU A 104 -10.19 -5.18 -18.24
N ILE A 105 -11.24 -4.61 -17.62
CA ILE A 105 -12.49 -5.33 -17.29
C ILE A 105 -13.26 -5.68 -18.57
N GLU A 106 -13.39 -4.74 -19.51
CA GLU A 106 -14.06 -4.96 -20.80
C GLU A 106 -13.37 -6.05 -21.63
N ALA A 107 -12.04 -6.10 -21.63
CA ALA A 107 -11.29 -7.15 -22.32
C ALA A 107 -11.56 -8.54 -21.71
N PHE A 108 -11.61 -8.63 -20.39
CA PHE A 108 -11.96 -9.88 -19.70
C PHE A 108 -13.43 -10.29 -19.94
N GLU A 109 -14.35 -9.33 -19.87
CA GLU A 109 -15.80 -9.57 -20.10
C GLU A 109 -16.07 -10.01 -21.55
N LYS A 110 -15.33 -9.47 -22.51
CA LYS A 110 -15.40 -9.89 -23.91
C LYS A 110 -14.99 -11.35 -24.11
N GLU A 111 -13.96 -11.82 -23.37
CA GLU A 111 -13.48 -13.19 -23.48
C GLU A 111 -14.40 -14.19 -22.79
N TYR A 112 -14.87 -13.85 -21.60
CA TYR A 112 -15.57 -14.82 -20.73
C TYR A 112 -17.10 -14.62 -20.63
N GLY A 113 -17.63 -13.48 -21.07
CA GLY A 113 -19.05 -13.14 -20.97
C GLY A 113 -19.48 -12.65 -19.57
N TYR A 114 -18.55 -12.47 -18.64
CA TYR A 114 -18.77 -11.93 -17.29
C TYR A 114 -17.51 -11.19 -16.80
N LYS A 115 -17.67 -10.36 -15.75
CA LYS A 115 -16.57 -9.57 -15.20
C LYS A 115 -15.65 -10.38 -14.29
N PRO A 116 -14.34 -10.03 -14.19
CA PRO A 116 -13.44 -10.66 -13.24
C PRO A 116 -13.89 -10.36 -11.81
N THR A 117 -13.65 -11.29 -10.90
CA THR A 117 -13.99 -11.09 -9.49
C THR A 117 -12.83 -10.43 -8.75
N ALA A 118 -13.09 -9.26 -8.15
CA ALA A 118 -12.15 -8.52 -7.34
C ALA A 118 -12.30 -8.89 -5.86
N ILE A 119 -11.26 -9.46 -5.29
CA ILE A 119 -11.16 -9.81 -3.86
C ILE A 119 -10.22 -8.82 -3.19
N LYS A 120 -10.70 -8.08 -2.21
CA LYS A 120 -9.85 -7.24 -1.35
C LYS A 120 -9.06 -8.17 -0.42
N VAL A 121 -7.74 -8.01 -0.31
CA VAL A 121 -6.91 -8.93 0.47
C VAL A 121 -6.13 -8.26 1.60
N ALA A 122 -5.91 -6.96 1.50
CA ALA A 122 -5.29 -6.14 2.54
C ALA A 122 -5.64 -4.66 2.32
N VAL A 123 -5.41 -3.84 3.35
CA VAL A 123 -5.37 -2.37 3.21
C VAL A 123 -3.91 -1.93 3.18
N ASP A 124 -3.60 -1.01 2.27
CA ASP A 124 -2.28 -0.39 2.12
C ASP A 124 -2.39 1.13 2.28
N ALA A 125 -1.45 1.73 2.98
CA ALA A 125 -1.17 3.15 2.87
C ALA A 125 -0.09 3.33 1.81
N LEU A 126 -0.45 3.89 0.65
CA LEU A 126 0.54 4.32 -0.33
C LEU A 126 1.34 5.47 0.29
N ALA A 127 2.48 5.16 0.88
CA ALA A 127 3.26 6.11 1.65
C ALA A 127 4.26 6.88 0.78
N VAL A 128 4.48 8.14 1.14
CA VAL A 128 5.56 8.96 0.61
C VAL A 128 6.71 8.90 1.62
N PHE A 129 7.87 8.48 1.17
CA PHE A 129 9.05 8.28 1.99
C PHE A 129 10.13 9.32 1.70
N VAL A 130 10.80 9.75 2.74
CA VAL A 130 12.04 10.52 2.69
C VAL A 130 13.10 9.82 3.56
N HIS A 131 14.37 10.20 3.39
CA HIS A 131 15.43 9.76 4.31
C HIS A 131 15.06 10.12 5.75
N GLU A 132 15.43 9.29 6.72
CA GLU A 132 15.05 9.50 8.13
C GLU A 132 15.50 10.84 8.70
N ASP A 133 16.64 11.37 8.26
CA ASP A 133 17.17 12.68 8.66
C ASP A 133 16.52 13.89 7.95
N ASN A 134 15.62 13.66 6.99
CA ASN A 134 14.94 14.77 6.32
C ASN A 134 13.91 15.40 7.25
N PRO A 135 13.97 16.72 7.58
CA PRO A 135 13.11 17.35 8.58
C PRO A 135 11.72 17.74 8.09
N LEU A 136 11.32 17.37 6.86
CA LEU A 136 10.04 17.74 6.26
C LEU A 136 8.86 17.28 7.12
N GLN A 137 7.93 18.16 7.46
CA GLN A 137 6.80 17.83 8.35
C GLN A 137 5.66 17.09 7.63
N GLY A 138 5.44 17.36 6.36
CA GLY A 138 4.40 16.75 5.52
C GLY A 138 4.32 17.38 4.15
N LEU A 139 3.48 16.83 3.28
CA LEU A 139 3.17 17.37 1.94
C LEU A 139 1.67 17.27 1.67
N ASN A 140 1.15 18.23 0.91
CA ASN A 140 -0.18 18.11 0.31
C ASN A 140 -0.11 17.69 -1.16
N PHE A 141 -1.26 17.42 -1.79
CA PHE A 141 -1.29 16.96 -3.18
C PHE A 141 -0.78 17.99 -4.17
N GLU A 142 -1.00 19.28 -3.94
CA GLU A 142 -0.43 20.34 -4.77
C GLU A 142 1.10 20.30 -4.75
N GLN A 143 1.70 20.15 -3.55
CA GLN A 143 3.16 20.04 -3.40
C GLN A 143 3.70 18.73 -3.99
N LEU A 144 3.01 17.59 -3.81
CA LEU A 144 3.40 16.32 -4.40
C LEU A 144 3.38 16.40 -5.94
N ASP A 145 2.34 17.02 -6.50
CA ASP A 145 2.25 17.27 -7.94
C ASP A 145 3.37 18.21 -8.41
N ALA A 146 3.64 19.30 -7.69
CA ALA A 146 4.73 20.22 -8.00
C ALA A 146 6.12 19.57 -7.97
N ILE A 147 6.32 18.55 -7.12
CA ILE A 147 7.56 17.78 -7.00
C ILE A 147 7.68 16.77 -8.16
N TYR A 148 6.65 15.97 -8.40
CA TYR A 148 6.72 14.80 -9.28
C TYR A 148 6.20 15.02 -10.69
N SER A 149 5.32 16.03 -10.90
CA SER A 149 4.63 16.24 -12.18
C SER A 149 5.27 17.36 -13.01
N ARG A 150 5.21 17.20 -14.33
CA ARG A 150 5.54 18.25 -15.29
C ARG A 150 4.31 19.06 -15.72
N THR A 151 3.10 18.59 -15.41
CA THR A 151 1.84 19.16 -15.87
C THR A 151 1.08 19.95 -14.83
N LEU A 152 1.49 19.88 -13.55
CA LEU A 152 1.01 20.68 -12.42
C LEU A 152 -0.53 20.73 -12.29
N ARG A 153 -1.20 19.57 -12.41
CA ARG A 153 -2.67 19.52 -12.49
C ARG A 153 -3.39 19.66 -11.16
N CYS A 154 -2.67 19.55 -10.02
CA CYS A 154 -3.24 19.79 -8.70
C CYS A 154 -3.25 21.27 -8.28
N GLY A 155 -2.82 22.18 -9.15
CA GLY A 155 -2.98 23.62 -8.93
C GLY A 155 -1.69 24.40 -8.67
N ALA A 156 -0.55 23.76 -8.51
CA ALA A 156 0.73 24.44 -8.34
C ALA A 156 1.07 25.30 -9.57
N LEU A 157 1.60 26.49 -9.32
CA LEU A 157 1.98 27.43 -10.40
C LEU A 157 3.39 27.16 -10.96
N VAL A 158 4.27 26.60 -10.13
CA VAL A 158 5.67 26.33 -10.47
C VAL A 158 6.13 24.99 -9.90
N PRO A 159 7.07 24.32 -10.57
CA PRO A 159 7.61 23.08 -10.06
C PRO A 159 8.47 23.29 -8.81
N ILE A 160 8.44 22.33 -7.89
CA ILE A 160 9.32 22.24 -6.74
C ILE A 160 10.48 21.30 -7.09
N THR A 161 11.72 21.80 -7.01
CA THR A 161 12.93 21.04 -7.35
C THR A 161 13.93 20.98 -6.21
N ARG A 162 13.81 21.87 -5.22
CA ARG A 162 14.69 21.97 -4.07
C ARG A 162 13.92 21.92 -2.76
N TRP A 163 14.54 21.35 -1.76
CA TRP A 163 13.96 21.25 -0.41
C TRP A 163 13.67 22.63 0.23
N GLY A 164 14.47 23.65 -0.10
CA GLY A 164 14.23 25.01 0.39
C GLY A 164 12.92 25.65 -0.07
N GLN A 165 12.37 25.21 -1.22
CA GLN A 165 11.06 25.67 -1.71
C GLN A 165 9.89 25.14 -0.84
N LEU A 166 10.17 24.11 -0.01
CA LEU A 166 9.25 23.56 1.00
C LEU A 166 9.50 24.13 2.40
N GLY A 167 10.31 25.20 2.51
CA GLY A 167 10.61 25.87 3.77
C GLY A 167 11.70 25.20 4.62
N LEU A 168 12.44 24.23 4.09
CA LEU A 168 13.54 23.60 4.81
C LEU A 168 14.74 24.54 4.89
N PRO A 169 15.27 24.82 6.11
CA PRO A 169 16.32 25.82 6.34
C PRO A 169 17.74 25.25 6.17
N ASN A 170 18.73 26.14 6.30
CA ASN A 170 20.15 25.85 6.41
C ASN A 170 20.69 24.97 5.25
N SER A 171 21.33 23.87 5.57
CA SER A 171 21.93 22.95 4.61
C SER A 171 20.95 22.32 3.62
N TRP A 172 19.65 22.37 3.91
CA TRP A 172 18.58 21.84 3.04
C TRP A 172 18.15 22.82 1.96
N GLN A 173 18.37 24.14 2.17
CA GLN A 173 17.81 25.18 1.31
C GLN A 173 18.20 25.04 -0.17
N GLN A 174 19.45 24.65 -0.44
CA GLN A 174 19.98 24.54 -1.80
C GLN A 174 20.03 23.09 -2.33
N ARG A 175 19.56 22.11 -1.53
CA ARG A 175 19.59 20.70 -1.95
C ARG A 175 18.51 20.41 -2.98
N ASP A 176 18.90 19.87 -4.11
CA ASP A 176 17.96 19.36 -5.12
C ASP A 176 17.26 18.11 -4.61
N ILE A 177 15.98 17.96 -4.97
CA ILE A 177 15.18 16.79 -4.62
C ILE A 177 15.46 15.67 -5.64
N GLN A 178 15.90 14.52 -5.15
CA GLN A 178 16.06 13.29 -5.96
C GLN A 178 14.77 12.49 -5.94
N LEU A 179 14.18 12.27 -7.13
CA LEU A 179 12.88 11.64 -7.29
C LEU A 179 13.04 10.15 -7.57
N PHE A 180 12.42 9.31 -6.74
CA PHE A 180 12.30 7.88 -6.98
C PHE A 180 10.83 7.49 -7.07
N GLY A 181 10.51 6.61 -8.00
CA GLY A 181 9.16 6.14 -8.23
C GLY A 181 9.15 4.78 -8.88
N ARG A 182 7.96 4.34 -9.27
CA ARG A 182 7.75 3.07 -9.96
C ARG A 182 7.63 3.29 -11.47
N ASN A 183 7.87 2.27 -12.24
CA ASN A 183 7.62 2.26 -13.67
C ASN A 183 6.12 2.19 -14.02
N SER A 184 5.77 2.43 -15.27
CA SER A 184 4.37 2.53 -15.74
C SER A 184 3.55 1.23 -15.68
N VAL A 185 4.20 0.07 -15.53
CA VAL A 185 3.54 -1.24 -15.36
C VAL A 185 2.99 -1.40 -13.94
N SER A 186 3.57 -0.68 -12.98
CA SER A 186 3.19 -0.71 -11.56
C SER A 186 1.78 -0.13 -11.33
N GLY A 187 0.98 -0.84 -10.53
CA GLY A 187 -0.29 -0.30 -10.02
C GLY A 187 -0.08 0.88 -9.09
N THR A 188 0.99 0.88 -8.30
CA THR A 188 1.37 1.98 -7.41
C THR A 188 1.70 3.26 -8.18
N TYR A 189 2.42 3.15 -9.32
CA TYR A 189 2.60 4.27 -10.25
C TYR A 189 1.24 4.84 -10.72
N GLY A 190 0.35 3.96 -11.18
CA GLY A 190 -0.95 4.39 -11.69
C GLY A 190 -1.85 5.04 -10.64
N ASP A 191 -1.86 4.51 -9.41
CA ASP A 191 -2.65 5.05 -8.31
C ASP A 191 -2.08 6.38 -7.80
N PHE A 192 -0.76 6.49 -7.64
CA PHE A 192 -0.10 7.75 -7.27
C PHE A 192 -0.36 8.85 -8.32
N LYS A 193 -0.19 8.52 -9.61
CA LYS A 193 -0.51 9.44 -10.73
C LYS A 193 -1.96 9.93 -10.66
N LYS A 194 -2.90 9.02 -10.44
CA LYS A 194 -4.35 9.33 -10.40
C LYS A 194 -4.70 10.25 -9.24
N ARG A 195 -4.14 10.00 -8.04
CA ARG A 195 -4.59 10.61 -6.78
C ARG A 195 -3.70 11.78 -6.37
N ALA A 196 -2.39 11.58 -6.29
CA ALA A 196 -1.45 12.58 -5.78
C ALA A 196 -0.99 13.57 -6.85
N LEU A 197 -1.12 13.24 -8.15
CA LEU A 197 -0.75 14.12 -9.26
C LEU A 197 -1.99 14.58 -10.07
N CYS A 198 -3.20 14.40 -9.57
CA CYS A 198 -4.43 14.78 -10.28
C CYS A 198 -4.44 14.30 -11.75
N ARG A 199 -3.92 13.07 -11.99
CA ARG A 199 -3.68 12.48 -13.33
C ARG A 199 -2.65 13.25 -14.16
N GLY A 200 -1.80 14.08 -13.55
CA GLY A 200 -0.68 14.76 -14.18
C GLY A 200 0.39 13.78 -14.67
N ASP A 201 1.22 14.20 -15.59
CA ASP A 201 2.32 13.37 -16.11
C ASP A 201 3.56 13.54 -15.26
N PHE A 202 4.21 12.43 -14.94
CA PHE A 202 5.48 12.45 -14.23
C PHE A 202 6.55 13.23 -14.99
N ARG A 203 7.48 13.79 -14.23
CA ARG A 203 8.69 14.43 -14.76
C ARG A 203 9.64 13.36 -15.32
N ASN A 204 10.42 13.73 -16.34
CA ASN A 204 11.35 12.81 -16.99
C ASN A 204 12.56 12.43 -16.12
N ASN A 205 12.82 13.19 -15.05
CA ASN A 205 13.92 12.93 -14.10
C ASN A 205 13.49 12.11 -12.88
N VAL A 206 12.32 11.50 -12.88
CA VAL A 206 11.96 10.50 -11.88
C VAL A 206 12.76 9.22 -12.17
N ASN A 207 13.55 8.78 -11.19
CA ASN A 207 14.27 7.52 -11.28
C ASN A 207 13.28 6.36 -11.10
N GLU A 208 12.84 5.80 -12.22
CA GLU A 208 11.88 4.68 -12.22
C GLU A 208 12.53 3.40 -11.71
N GLN A 209 11.93 2.81 -10.69
CA GLN A 209 12.37 1.58 -10.07
C GLN A 209 11.47 0.39 -10.47
N PRO A 210 12.04 -0.80 -10.70
CA PRO A 210 11.26 -1.97 -11.07
C PRO A 210 10.37 -2.48 -9.94
N GLY A 211 10.79 -2.31 -8.68
CA GLY A 211 10.11 -2.83 -7.50
C GLY A 211 9.96 -1.83 -6.36
N SER A 212 9.07 -2.16 -5.43
CA SER A 212 8.81 -1.40 -4.21
C SER A 212 10.04 -1.36 -3.29
N ALA A 213 10.74 -2.50 -3.16
CA ALA A 213 11.96 -2.63 -2.38
C ALA A 213 13.07 -1.70 -2.89
N SER A 214 13.25 -1.60 -4.20
CA SER A 214 14.28 -0.72 -4.79
C SER A 214 13.97 0.77 -4.60
N VAL A 215 12.69 1.18 -4.55
CA VAL A 215 12.33 2.55 -4.20
C VAL A 215 12.80 2.88 -2.78
N VAL A 216 12.38 2.08 -1.79
CA VAL A 216 12.71 2.35 -0.38
C VAL A 216 14.21 2.26 -0.11
N GLN A 217 14.91 1.33 -0.77
CA GLN A 217 16.37 1.23 -0.72
C GLN A 217 17.05 2.49 -1.27
N SER A 218 16.59 3.01 -2.40
CA SER A 218 17.14 4.24 -2.98
C SER A 218 16.92 5.44 -2.06
N VAL A 219 15.77 5.53 -1.41
CA VAL A 219 15.47 6.60 -0.44
C VAL A 219 16.33 6.48 0.82
N SER A 220 16.57 5.26 1.33
CA SER A 220 17.37 5.05 2.55
C SER A 220 18.86 5.37 2.38
N THR A 221 19.36 5.34 1.15
CA THR A 221 20.77 5.60 0.84
C THR A 221 21.03 7.00 0.31
N SER A 222 20.01 7.84 0.13
CA SER A 222 20.14 9.19 -0.39
C SER A 222 19.42 10.21 0.49
N LEU A 223 20.20 11.07 1.14
CA LEU A 223 19.69 12.12 2.03
C LEU A 223 18.69 13.06 1.32
N ASN A 224 18.85 13.31 0.03
CA ASN A 224 18.03 14.22 -0.76
C ASN A 224 16.82 13.55 -1.41
N ALA A 225 16.63 12.25 -1.16
CA ALA A 225 15.62 11.47 -1.85
C ALA A 225 14.20 11.67 -1.30
N ILE A 226 13.26 11.56 -2.23
CA ILE A 226 11.84 11.32 -1.96
C ILE A 226 11.38 10.17 -2.86
N GLY A 227 10.57 9.28 -2.32
CA GLY A 227 10.01 8.13 -3.06
C GLY A 227 8.62 7.78 -2.57
N TYR A 228 7.89 6.95 -3.33
CA TYR A 228 6.58 6.45 -2.91
C TYR A 228 6.49 4.93 -3.10
N SER A 229 5.92 4.25 -2.12
CA SER A 229 5.74 2.79 -2.11
C SER A 229 4.62 2.40 -1.15
N GLY A 230 4.19 1.13 -1.14
CA GLY A 230 3.30 0.61 -0.11
C GLY A 230 3.98 0.63 1.26
N ILE A 231 3.18 0.87 2.31
CA ILE A 231 3.68 1.00 3.70
C ILE A 231 4.38 -0.28 4.18
N GLY A 232 3.99 -1.46 3.69
CA GLY A 232 4.62 -2.74 4.01
C GLY A 232 6.11 -2.83 3.64
N TYR A 233 6.59 -1.95 2.77
CA TYR A 233 8.02 -1.86 2.42
C TYR A 233 8.83 -0.90 3.30
N LYS A 234 8.21 -0.27 4.31
CA LYS A 234 8.93 0.61 5.24
C LYS A 234 10.09 -0.14 5.88
N THR A 235 11.28 0.45 5.82
CA THR A 235 12.53 -0.11 6.37
C THR A 235 13.27 0.95 7.20
N THR A 236 14.40 0.56 7.80
CA THR A 236 15.32 1.50 8.48
C THR A 236 15.89 2.51 7.50
N GLY A 237 16.28 3.68 7.99
CA GLY A 237 16.86 4.77 7.18
C GLY A 237 15.83 5.61 6.42
N ILE A 238 14.53 5.29 6.51
CA ILE A 238 13.46 6.08 5.90
C ILE A 238 12.32 6.34 6.89
N ARG A 239 11.61 7.42 6.64
CA ARG A 239 10.34 7.70 7.32
C ARG A 239 9.23 8.02 6.31
N ALA A 240 8.02 7.57 6.60
CA ALA A 240 6.83 8.01 5.89
C ALA A 240 6.47 9.41 6.37
N ILE A 241 6.21 10.32 5.44
CA ILE A 241 5.74 11.67 5.77
C ILE A 241 4.21 11.71 5.77
N PRO A 242 3.60 12.50 6.67
CA PRO A 242 2.17 12.74 6.64
C PRO A 242 1.75 13.46 5.36
N VAL A 243 0.54 13.16 4.88
CA VAL A 243 0.01 13.74 3.63
C VAL A 243 -1.34 14.40 3.89
N ALA A 244 -1.55 15.58 3.30
CA ALA A 244 -2.83 16.24 3.26
C ALA A 244 -3.42 16.22 1.83
N ARG A 245 -4.74 16.32 1.70
CA ARG A 245 -5.37 16.58 0.37
C ARG A 245 -5.11 18.02 -0.05
N GLU A 246 -5.34 18.94 0.88
CA GLU A 246 -5.19 20.38 0.71
C GLU A 246 -4.64 20.99 2.02
N GLY A 247 -4.04 22.17 1.93
CA GLY A 247 -3.55 22.89 3.11
C GLY A 247 -2.45 22.15 3.87
N THR A 248 -2.54 22.18 5.20
CA THR A 248 -1.54 21.64 6.14
C THR A 248 -2.11 20.65 7.16
N ASP A 249 -3.34 20.19 6.96
CA ASP A 249 -3.95 19.16 7.82
C ASP A 249 -3.38 17.79 7.47
N TYR A 250 -2.10 17.63 7.81
CA TYR A 250 -1.31 16.44 7.50
C TYR A 250 -1.77 15.23 8.30
N VAL A 251 -2.07 14.14 7.61
CA VAL A 251 -2.51 12.88 8.19
C VAL A 251 -1.40 11.83 8.03
N GLU A 252 -1.04 11.17 9.13
CA GLU A 252 -0.06 10.08 9.13
C GLU A 252 -0.63 8.80 8.51
N ALA A 253 0.24 8.02 7.88
CA ALA A 253 -0.06 6.71 7.30
C ALA A 253 -0.18 5.63 8.40
N THR A 254 -1.04 5.86 9.38
CA THR A 254 -1.32 4.90 10.47
C THR A 254 -2.39 3.89 10.05
N VAL A 255 -2.49 2.79 10.80
CA VAL A 255 -3.54 1.78 10.65
C VAL A 255 -4.91 2.41 10.76
N GLU A 256 -5.15 3.17 11.82
CA GLU A 256 -6.42 3.83 12.08
C GLU A 256 -6.81 4.77 10.94
N ASN A 257 -5.91 5.67 10.54
CA ASN A 257 -6.16 6.63 9.48
C ASN A 257 -6.36 5.96 8.12
N SER A 258 -5.78 4.78 7.92
CA SER A 258 -5.92 4.02 6.68
C SER A 258 -7.25 3.27 6.61
N ILE A 259 -7.71 2.69 7.71
CA ILE A 259 -8.98 1.96 7.77
C ILE A 259 -10.17 2.90 7.70
N ASN A 260 -10.14 4.03 8.42
CA ASN A 260 -11.24 4.99 8.44
C ASN A 260 -11.26 5.95 7.23
N GLY A 261 -10.26 5.84 6.33
CA GLY A 261 -10.15 6.64 5.11
C GLY A 261 -9.65 8.08 5.30
N ASN A 262 -9.15 8.43 6.49
CA ASN A 262 -8.57 9.75 6.77
C ASN A 262 -7.25 9.94 6.03
N TYR A 263 -6.39 8.89 5.96
CA TYR A 263 -5.16 8.98 5.18
C TYR A 263 -5.49 9.05 3.68
N PRO A 264 -5.10 10.13 2.98
CA PRO A 264 -5.61 10.42 1.63
C PRO A 264 -5.16 9.41 0.56
N LEU A 265 -4.10 8.65 0.80
CA LEU A 265 -3.57 7.65 -0.13
C LEU A 265 -3.80 6.20 0.34
N SER A 266 -4.74 5.98 1.27
CA SER A 266 -5.19 4.63 1.63
C SER A 266 -5.85 3.94 0.45
N ARG A 267 -5.61 2.63 0.29
CA ARG A 267 -6.17 1.81 -0.79
C ARG A 267 -6.31 0.37 -0.37
N TYR A 268 -7.15 -0.38 -1.06
CA TYR A 268 -7.13 -1.84 -0.98
C TYR A 268 -6.06 -2.42 -1.91
N LEU A 269 -5.47 -3.53 -1.49
CA LEU A 269 -4.77 -4.47 -2.35
C LEU A 269 -5.77 -5.55 -2.79
N TYR A 270 -5.69 -5.95 -4.03
CA TYR A 270 -6.66 -6.84 -4.66
C TYR A 270 -6.00 -8.12 -5.16
N LEU A 271 -6.78 -9.18 -5.15
CA LEU A 271 -6.52 -10.39 -5.91
C LEU A 271 -7.69 -10.57 -6.88
N TYR A 272 -7.42 -10.45 -8.17
CA TYR A 272 -8.41 -10.71 -9.21
C TYR A 272 -8.36 -12.16 -9.65
N ILE A 273 -9.53 -12.75 -9.89
CA ILE A 273 -9.69 -14.14 -10.32
C ILE A 273 -10.75 -14.28 -11.40
N ASN A 274 -10.65 -15.36 -12.16
CA ASN A 274 -11.65 -15.77 -13.13
C ASN A 274 -12.71 -16.68 -12.45
N LYS A 275 -13.66 -16.09 -11.73
CA LYS A 275 -14.76 -16.80 -11.07
C LYS A 275 -16.00 -16.77 -11.96
N HIS A 276 -16.35 -17.92 -12.52
CA HIS A 276 -17.61 -18.05 -13.26
C HIS A 276 -18.81 -17.87 -12.30
N PRO A 277 -19.83 -17.05 -12.65
CA PRO A 277 -20.95 -16.75 -11.74
C PRO A 277 -21.66 -17.99 -11.17
N ASN A 278 -21.85 -19.00 -12.00
CA ASN A 278 -22.67 -20.19 -11.69
C ASN A 278 -21.83 -21.46 -11.44
N LYS A 279 -20.52 -21.36 -11.22
CA LYS A 279 -19.66 -22.51 -10.94
C LYS A 279 -18.83 -22.27 -9.70
N ALA A 280 -18.61 -23.33 -8.93
CA ALA A 280 -17.65 -23.29 -7.83
C ALA A 280 -16.22 -23.08 -8.37
N LEU A 281 -15.36 -22.51 -7.54
CA LEU A 281 -13.92 -22.45 -7.80
C LEU A 281 -13.33 -23.88 -7.77
N ALA A 282 -12.19 -24.05 -8.44
CA ALA A 282 -11.40 -25.26 -8.27
C ALA A 282 -10.99 -25.42 -6.78
N PRO A 283 -10.95 -26.64 -6.24
CA PRO A 283 -10.74 -26.85 -4.80
C PRO A 283 -9.47 -26.17 -4.25
N MET A 284 -8.36 -26.22 -4.98
CA MET A 284 -7.12 -25.61 -4.55
C MET A 284 -7.21 -24.07 -4.53
N GLU A 285 -7.82 -23.48 -5.56
CA GLU A 285 -8.03 -22.02 -5.63
C GLU A 285 -8.96 -21.55 -4.51
N GLN A 286 -10.06 -22.28 -4.28
CA GLN A 286 -11.01 -22.02 -3.22
C GLN A 286 -10.32 -22.00 -1.85
N GLU A 287 -9.56 -23.05 -1.54
CA GLU A 287 -8.90 -23.19 -0.24
C GLU A 287 -7.78 -22.19 -0.04
N PHE A 288 -7.03 -21.83 -1.09
CA PHE A 288 -6.04 -20.75 -1.01
C PHE A 288 -6.69 -19.41 -0.68
N LEU A 289 -7.83 -19.09 -1.28
CA LEU A 289 -8.58 -17.86 -0.97
C LEU A 289 -9.20 -17.89 0.43
N ARG A 290 -9.72 -19.04 0.89
CA ARG A 290 -10.17 -19.21 2.29
C ARG A 290 -9.02 -18.97 3.26
N PHE A 291 -7.84 -19.52 2.97
CA PHE A 291 -6.64 -19.33 3.79
C PHE A 291 -6.24 -17.86 3.86
N ILE A 292 -6.16 -17.14 2.73
CA ILE A 292 -5.82 -15.70 2.69
C ILE A 292 -6.80 -14.88 3.53
N LEU A 293 -8.09 -15.19 3.48
CA LEU A 293 -9.14 -14.43 4.16
C LEU A 293 -9.36 -14.86 5.61
N SER A 294 -8.72 -15.93 6.09
CA SER A 294 -8.76 -16.36 7.49
C SER A 294 -7.91 -15.47 8.41
N SER A 295 -8.06 -15.65 9.73
CA SER A 295 -7.18 -14.97 10.69
C SER A 295 -5.71 -15.34 10.49
N ASP A 296 -5.39 -16.55 10.05
CA ASP A 296 -4.02 -16.99 9.75
C ASP A 296 -3.44 -16.22 8.56
N GLY A 297 -4.21 -16.08 7.48
CA GLY A 297 -3.81 -15.30 6.30
C GLY A 297 -3.69 -13.81 6.60
N GLN A 298 -4.58 -13.26 7.43
CA GLN A 298 -4.55 -11.85 7.83
C GLN A 298 -3.43 -11.55 8.86
N ASN A 299 -3.01 -12.52 9.67
CA ASN A 299 -1.79 -12.40 10.47
C ASN A 299 -0.52 -12.28 9.60
N ILE A 300 -0.51 -12.90 8.42
CA ILE A 300 0.59 -12.72 7.46
C ILE A 300 0.57 -11.30 6.89
N VAL A 301 -0.61 -10.75 6.58
CA VAL A 301 -0.76 -9.34 6.16
C VAL A 301 -0.15 -8.39 7.19
N GLN A 302 -0.46 -8.58 8.46
CA GLN A 302 0.08 -7.79 9.56
C GLN A 302 1.62 -7.90 9.65
N LYS A 303 2.14 -9.12 9.55
CA LYS A 303 3.60 -9.38 9.64
C LYS A 303 4.39 -8.77 8.48
N ASP A 304 3.78 -8.68 7.29
CA ASP A 304 4.37 -8.03 6.12
C ASP A 304 4.25 -6.49 6.16
N GLY A 305 3.68 -5.93 7.24
CA GLY A 305 3.57 -4.50 7.46
C GLY A 305 2.37 -3.83 6.77
N TYR A 306 1.49 -4.62 6.15
CA TYR A 306 0.20 -4.15 5.67
C TYR A 306 -0.87 -4.22 6.75
N ILE A 307 -2.05 -3.71 6.43
CA ILE A 307 -3.16 -3.60 7.37
C ILE A 307 -4.16 -4.71 7.08
N PRO A 308 -4.44 -5.60 8.06
CA PRO A 308 -5.43 -6.65 7.92
C PRO A 308 -6.83 -6.11 7.63
N LEU A 309 -7.62 -6.91 6.95
CA LEU A 309 -9.01 -6.58 6.63
C LEU A 309 -9.91 -6.70 7.87
N PRO A 310 -10.86 -5.77 8.04
CA PRO A 310 -11.97 -5.98 8.98
C PRO A 310 -12.84 -7.18 8.56
N VAL A 311 -13.45 -7.85 9.53
CA VAL A 311 -14.35 -9.00 9.29
C VAL A 311 -15.48 -8.68 8.31
N THR A 312 -15.99 -7.47 8.31
CA THR A 312 -17.04 -7.03 7.38
C THR A 312 -16.61 -7.16 5.92
N ILE A 313 -15.38 -6.72 5.60
CA ILE A 313 -14.80 -6.83 4.24
C ILE A 313 -14.47 -8.28 3.89
N VAL A 314 -14.00 -9.07 4.84
CA VAL A 314 -13.78 -10.50 4.63
C VAL A 314 -15.10 -11.20 4.30
N ASN A 315 -16.18 -10.91 5.04
CA ASN A 315 -17.50 -11.46 4.77
C ASN A 315 -18.05 -11.06 3.38
N GLU A 316 -17.85 -9.81 2.93
CA GLU A 316 -18.19 -9.41 1.56
C GLU A 316 -17.44 -10.23 0.51
N ASN A 317 -16.15 -10.50 0.73
CA ASN A 317 -15.35 -11.33 -0.17
C ASN A 317 -15.83 -12.79 -0.18
N MET A 318 -16.14 -13.37 0.99
CA MET A 318 -16.66 -14.73 1.10
C MET A 318 -17.98 -14.91 0.34
N VAL A 319 -18.88 -13.92 0.40
CA VAL A 319 -20.11 -13.89 -0.41
C VAL A 319 -19.80 -13.86 -1.90
N LYS A 320 -18.91 -12.98 -2.37
CA LYS A 320 -18.49 -12.88 -3.78
C LYS A 320 -17.90 -14.19 -4.30
N LEU A 321 -17.20 -14.91 -3.45
CA LEU A 321 -16.59 -16.20 -3.77
C LEU A 321 -17.61 -17.37 -3.74
N GLY A 322 -18.79 -17.17 -3.14
CA GLY A 322 -19.75 -18.23 -2.88
C GLY A 322 -19.25 -19.19 -1.78
N LEU A 323 -18.47 -18.68 -0.83
CA LEU A 323 -17.84 -19.46 0.25
C LEU A 323 -18.44 -19.19 1.64
N LYS A 324 -19.47 -18.36 1.72
CA LYS A 324 -20.20 -18.13 2.97
C LYS A 324 -21.17 -19.30 3.15
N ASP A 325 -21.06 -19.99 4.29
CA ASP A 325 -22.01 -20.99 4.75
C ASP A 325 -23.32 -20.34 5.19
#